data_a18be20c92ec2b94d06d3ad27e9baaba
#
_entry.id   a18be20c92ec2b94d06d3ad27e9baaba
#
_cell.length_a   1.000
_cell.length_b   1.000
_cell.length_c   1.000
_cell.angle_alpha   90.00
_cell.angle_beta   90.00
_cell.angle_gamma   90.00
#
_symmetry.space_group_name_H-M   'P 1'
#
loop_
_entity.id
_entity.type
_entity.pdbx_description
1 polymer ?
#
loop_
_entity_poly.entity_id
_entity_poly.type
_entity_poly.pdbx_seq_one_letter_code
_entity_poly.pdbx_strand_id
1 'polypeptide(L)'
;MLRSQPALFKFCLCALFSTCAASAADELADCLYANTSAEDKTTFLQWAYVALGRTEAAKSVQTIPAAKIKTVEKKAQTTLTQLVMKSCPKPAMNLLLSDPKKGLEKTLTSLAGKLVQAEVE
;
A
#
# COMPACT_ATOMS: atom_id res chain seq x y z
N MET A 1 0.07 -34.08 -5.91
CA MET A 1 -1.07 -34.17 -5.20
C MET A 1 -1.08 -33.42 -3.89
N LEU A 2 -0.21 -33.74 -3.03
CA LEU A 2 -0.22 -33.04 -1.79
C LEU A 2 0.07 -31.58 -1.90
N ARG A 3 0.85 -31.22 -2.83
CA ARG A 3 1.17 -29.87 -2.95
C ARG A 3 0.05 -29.04 -3.41
N SER A 4 -0.88 -29.56 -4.14
CA SER A 4 -2.01 -28.78 -4.49
C SER A 4 -2.89 -28.56 -3.28
N GLN A 5 -2.77 -29.38 -2.28
CA GLN A 5 -3.56 -29.20 -1.10
C GLN A 5 -3.26 -27.94 -0.33
N PRO A 6 -2.03 -27.57 -0.13
CA PRO A 6 -1.76 -26.31 0.53
C PRO A 6 -2.40 -25.13 -0.19
N ALA A 7 -2.36 -25.15 -1.49
CA ALA A 7 -2.98 -24.08 -2.24
C ALA A 7 -4.48 -24.10 -2.08
N LEU A 8 -5.06 -25.26 -2.14
CA LEU A 8 -6.48 -25.42 -1.95
C LEU A 8 -6.91 -25.01 -0.56
N PHE A 9 -6.13 -25.42 0.41
CA PHE A 9 -6.43 -25.12 1.78
C PHE A 9 -6.44 -23.61 2.00
N LYS A 10 -5.45 -22.95 1.48
CA LYS A 10 -5.35 -21.53 1.58
C LYS A 10 -6.55 -20.85 0.93
N PHE A 11 -6.92 -21.34 -0.21
CA PHE A 11 -8.04 -20.84 -0.95
C PHE A 11 -9.33 -21.03 -0.17
N CYS A 12 -9.51 -22.18 0.38
CA CYS A 12 -10.69 -22.48 1.18
C CYS A 12 -10.77 -21.61 2.42
N LEU A 13 -9.62 -21.38 3.01
CA LEU A 13 -9.56 -20.53 4.18
C LEU A 13 -10.05 -19.14 3.87
N CYS A 14 -9.61 -18.60 2.77
CA CYS A 14 -10.06 -17.30 2.35
C CYS A 14 -11.56 -17.29 2.10
N ALA A 15 -12.07 -18.32 1.49
CA ALA A 15 -13.49 -18.42 1.23
C ALA A 15 -14.29 -18.46 2.52
N LEU A 16 -13.78 -19.19 3.50
CA LEU A 16 -14.48 -19.31 4.76
C LEU A 16 -14.55 -18.00 5.51
N PHE A 17 -13.47 -17.28 5.55
CA PHE A 17 -13.44 -16.06 6.28
C PHE A 17 -13.90 -14.87 5.45
N SER A 18 -13.92 -15.03 4.17
CA SER A 18 -14.34 -14.01 3.21
C SER A 18 -13.71 -12.66 3.45
N THR A 19 -12.87 -12.55 4.47
CA THR A 19 -12.16 -11.30 4.70
C THR A 19 -10.83 -11.30 3.99
N CYS A 20 -10.41 -12.46 3.51
CA CYS A 20 -9.14 -12.56 2.81
C CYS A 20 -9.07 -11.66 1.61
N ALA A 21 -10.19 -11.46 0.96
CA ALA A 21 -10.17 -10.74 -0.29
C ALA A 21 -10.86 -9.41 -0.22
N ALA A 22 -11.38 -9.03 0.93
CA ALA A 22 -12.27 -7.90 0.94
C ALA A 22 -12.05 -6.95 2.11
N SER A 23 -10.82 -6.77 2.54
CA SER A 23 -10.60 -5.76 3.55
C SER A 23 -10.73 -4.38 2.92
N ALA A 24 -11.21 -3.42 3.68
CA ALA A 24 -11.37 -2.06 3.18
C ALA A 24 -10.03 -1.46 2.76
N ALA A 25 -8.97 -1.80 3.49
CA ALA A 25 -7.64 -1.31 3.15
C ALA A 25 -7.17 -1.88 1.82
N ASP A 26 -7.44 -3.16 1.56
CA ASP A 26 -7.05 -3.77 0.30
C ASP A 26 -7.85 -3.19 -0.85
N GLU A 27 -9.13 -2.94 -0.64
CA GLU A 27 -9.96 -2.33 -1.68
C GLU A 27 -9.43 -0.96 -2.07
N LEU A 28 -9.09 -0.16 -1.10
CA LEU A 28 -8.55 1.16 -1.40
C LEU A 28 -7.20 1.06 -2.07
N ALA A 29 -6.35 0.15 -1.61
CA ALA A 29 -5.04 -0.05 -2.23
C ALA A 29 -5.17 -0.48 -3.68
N ASP A 30 -6.11 -1.39 -3.97
CA ASP A 30 -6.34 -1.84 -5.33
C ASP A 30 -6.84 -0.70 -6.21
N CYS A 31 -7.74 0.11 -5.69
CA CYS A 31 -8.25 1.25 -6.42
C CYS A 31 -7.14 2.25 -6.73
N LEU A 32 -6.33 2.55 -5.73
CA LEU A 32 -5.21 3.47 -5.92
C LEU A 32 -4.23 2.94 -6.94
N TYR A 33 -3.89 1.66 -6.83
CA TYR A 33 -2.94 1.06 -7.76
C TYR A 33 -3.46 1.12 -9.19
N ALA A 34 -4.74 0.85 -9.37
CA ALA A 34 -5.34 0.84 -10.70
C ALA A 34 -5.39 2.22 -11.33
N ASN A 35 -5.38 3.27 -10.51
CA ASN A 35 -5.54 4.63 -11.00
C ASN A 35 -4.29 5.47 -10.93
N THR A 36 -3.15 4.90 -10.55
CA THR A 36 -1.91 5.65 -10.51
C THR A 36 -1.28 5.70 -11.91
N SER A 37 -0.76 6.87 -12.24
CA SER A 37 0.05 7.01 -13.44
C SER A 37 1.46 6.50 -13.15
N ALA A 38 2.29 6.43 -14.18
CA ALA A 38 3.68 6.03 -13.99
C ALA A 38 4.39 6.99 -13.04
N GLU A 39 4.08 8.27 -13.16
CA GLU A 39 4.69 9.27 -12.31
C GLU A 39 4.22 9.12 -10.87
N ASP A 40 2.93 8.84 -10.68
CA ASP A 40 2.40 8.61 -9.34
C ASP A 40 3.04 7.38 -8.69
N LYS A 41 3.25 6.33 -9.48
CA LYS A 41 3.89 5.13 -8.95
C LYS A 41 5.31 5.42 -8.48
N THR A 42 6.03 6.25 -9.23
CA THR A 42 7.36 6.64 -8.82
C THR A 42 7.31 7.38 -7.49
N THR A 43 6.34 8.28 -7.34
CA THR A 43 6.18 9.03 -6.11
C THR A 43 5.96 8.10 -4.92
N PHE A 44 5.08 7.13 -5.09
CA PHE A 44 4.78 6.21 -3.99
C PHE A 44 5.93 5.26 -3.71
N LEU A 45 6.70 4.88 -4.73
CA LEU A 45 7.88 4.06 -4.51
C LEU A 45 8.94 4.83 -3.73
N GLN A 46 9.11 6.10 -4.04
CA GLN A 46 10.02 6.94 -3.28
C GLN A 46 9.57 7.04 -1.83
N TRP A 47 8.27 7.18 -1.62
CA TRP A 47 7.73 7.22 -0.28
C TRP A 47 8.00 5.91 0.46
N ALA A 48 7.81 4.78 -0.22
CA ALA A 48 8.08 3.47 0.40
C ALA A 48 9.55 3.35 0.78
N TYR A 49 10.43 3.83 -0.07
CA TYR A 49 11.86 3.80 0.21
C TYR A 49 12.19 4.63 1.45
N VAL A 50 11.60 5.82 1.53
CA VAL A 50 11.81 6.67 2.69
C VAL A 50 11.30 6.02 3.96
N ALA A 51 10.14 5.38 3.88
CA ALA A 51 9.58 4.70 5.04
C ALA A 51 10.49 3.59 5.52
N LEU A 52 11.03 2.80 4.59
CA LEU A 52 11.98 1.77 4.95
C LEU A 52 13.26 2.35 5.50
N GLY A 53 13.65 3.51 5.00
CA GLY A 53 14.87 4.18 5.44
C GLY A 53 14.85 4.65 6.87
N ARG A 54 13.65 4.67 7.47
CA ARG A 54 13.54 5.04 8.88
C ARG A 54 13.83 3.89 9.82
N THR A 55 13.94 2.68 9.30
CA THR A 55 14.24 1.53 10.15
C THR A 55 15.71 1.55 10.56
N GLU A 56 16.00 0.91 11.70
CA GLU A 56 17.38 0.85 12.17
C GLU A 56 18.26 0.11 11.18
N ALA A 57 17.73 -0.96 10.59
CA ALA A 57 18.49 -1.72 9.63
C ALA A 57 18.89 -0.88 8.43
N ALA A 58 17.98 -0.07 7.93
CA ALA A 58 18.28 0.78 6.79
C ALA A 58 19.27 1.87 7.15
N LYS A 59 19.14 2.45 8.35
CA LYS A 59 20.04 3.51 8.79
C LYS A 59 21.46 3.04 8.93
N SER A 60 21.64 1.77 9.25
CA SER A 60 23.00 1.23 9.35
C SER A 60 23.67 1.10 7.98
N VAL A 61 22.87 1.09 6.92
CA VAL A 61 23.40 1.06 5.57
C VAL A 61 23.60 2.47 5.04
N GLN A 62 22.56 3.28 5.17
CA GLN A 62 22.63 4.64 4.66
C GLN A 62 21.51 5.46 5.26
N THR A 63 21.81 6.71 5.58
CA THR A 63 20.82 7.62 6.15
C THR A 63 20.32 8.56 5.08
N ILE A 64 19.00 8.72 5.01
CA ILE A 64 18.39 9.64 4.06
C ILE A 64 18.31 11.02 4.69
N PRO A 65 18.76 12.07 3.99
CA PRO A 65 18.69 13.43 4.53
C PRO A 65 17.28 13.83 4.90
N ALA A 66 17.12 14.54 5.99
CA ALA A 66 15.80 14.93 6.49
C ALA A 66 15.03 15.78 5.47
N ALA A 67 15.73 16.64 4.74
CA ALA A 67 15.05 17.45 3.73
C ALA A 67 14.46 16.61 2.63
N LYS A 68 15.14 15.54 2.23
CA LYS A 68 14.64 14.63 1.23
C LYS A 68 13.40 13.91 1.72
N ILE A 69 13.45 13.47 2.98
CA ILE A 69 12.31 12.77 3.57
C ILE A 69 11.07 13.67 3.53
N LYS A 70 11.23 14.91 3.93
CA LYS A 70 10.11 15.85 3.94
C LYS A 70 9.52 16.06 2.56
N THR A 71 10.39 16.26 1.59
CA THR A 71 9.95 16.51 0.21
C THR A 71 9.19 15.32 -0.34
N VAL A 72 9.72 14.12 -0.12
CA VAL A 72 9.08 12.91 -0.62
C VAL A 72 7.73 12.69 0.06
N GLU A 73 7.68 12.87 1.38
CA GLU A 73 6.44 12.65 2.11
C GLU A 73 5.36 13.63 1.70
N LYS A 74 5.74 14.88 1.51
CA LYS A 74 4.79 15.89 1.13
C LYS A 74 4.20 15.60 -0.25
N LYS A 75 5.05 15.23 -1.18
CA LYS A 75 4.59 14.91 -2.52
C LYS A 75 3.69 13.68 -2.53
N ALA A 76 4.05 12.68 -1.74
CA ALA A 76 3.22 11.48 -1.65
C ALA A 76 1.86 11.79 -1.05
N GLN A 77 1.82 12.63 -0.02
CA GLN A 77 0.56 13.01 0.59
C GLN A 77 -0.34 13.74 -0.41
N THR A 78 0.24 14.66 -1.15
CA THR A 78 -0.53 15.41 -2.14
C THR A 78 -1.09 14.49 -3.21
N THR A 79 -0.25 13.60 -3.71
CA THR A 79 -0.66 12.65 -4.74
C THR A 79 -1.75 11.73 -4.21
N LEU A 80 -1.57 11.23 -3.02
CA LEU A 80 -2.55 10.33 -2.40
C LEU A 80 -3.89 11.03 -2.24
N THR A 81 -3.88 12.25 -1.73
CA THR A 81 -5.10 13.00 -1.53
C THR A 81 -5.84 13.19 -2.85
N GLN A 82 -5.13 13.54 -3.89
CA GLN A 82 -5.75 13.75 -5.18
C GLN A 82 -6.36 12.46 -5.72
N LEU A 83 -5.65 11.36 -5.61
CA LEU A 83 -6.15 10.09 -6.08
C LEU A 83 -7.37 9.64 -5.30
N VAL A 84 -7.32 9.79 -3.99
CA VAL A 84 -8.44 9.39 -3.15
C VAL A 84 -9.69 10.18 -3.51
N MET A 85 -9.55 11.49 -3.66
CA MET A 85 -10.70 12.33 -3.90
C MET A 85 -11.25 12.20 -5.30
N LYS A 86 -10.38 11.96 -6.28
CA LYS A 86 -10.84 11.90 -7.67
C LYS A 86 -11.22 10.49 -8.11
N SER A 87 -10.43 9.51 -7.73
CA SER A 87 -10.60 8.17 -8.29
C SER A 87 -11.14 7.15 -7.32
N CYS A 88 -10.89 7.34 -6.04
CA CYS A 88 -11.24 6.33 -5.05
C CYS A 88 -11.99 6.86 -3.83
N PRO A 89 -13.00 7.72 -4.03
CA PRO A 89 -13.70 8.27 -2.87
C PRO A 89 -14.50 7.24 -2.10
N LYS A 90 -15.09 6.28 -2.79
CA LYS A 90 -15.91 5.29 -2.14
C LYS A 90 -15.12 4.31 -1.31
N PRO A 91 -14.07 3.68 -1.85
CA PRO A 91 -13.21 2.83 -1.01
C PRO A 91 -12.61 3.59 0.16
N ALA A 92 -12.28 4.86 -0.03
CA ALA A 92 -11.72 5.66 1.05
C ALA A 92 -12.75 5.87 2.16
N MET A 93 -13.98 6.15 1.80
CA MET A 93 -15.04 6.32 2.78
C MET A 93 -15.28 5.03 3.55
N ASN A 94 -15.32 3.91 2.83
CA ASN A 94 -15.48 2.61 3.49
C ASN A 94 -14.37 2.34 4.48
N LEU A 95 -13.16 2.73 4.13
CA LEU A 95 -12.03 2.55 5.01
C LEU A 95 -12.19 3.38 6.28
N LEU A 96 -12.59 4.63 6.12
CA LEU A 96 -12.79 5.51 7.27
C LEU A 96 -13.84 4.97 8.22
N LEU A 97 -14.88 4.35 7.67
CA LEU A 97 -15.95 3.81 8.50
C LEU A 97 -15.54 2.53 9.20
N SER A 98 -14.70 1.71 8.58
CA SER A 98 -14.37 0.42 9.15
C SER A 98 -13.09 0.43 9.98
N ASP A 99 -12.13 1.28 9.67
CA ASP A 99 -10.85 1.29 10.39
C ASP A 99 -10.26 2.69 10.37
N PRO A 100 -10.84 3.63 11.11
CA PRO A 100 -10.40 5.02 11.05
C PRO A 100 -8.99 5.27 11.57
N LYS A 101 -8.49 4.39 12.44
CA LYS A 101 -7.19 4.64 13.04
C LYS A 101 -6.03 4.08 12.26
N LYS A 102 -6.14 2.85 11.80
CA LYS A 102 -5.03 2.18 11.14
C LYS A 102 -5.28 1.86 9.68
N GLY A 103 -6.46 2.20 9.19
CA GLY A 103 -6.83 1.84 7.83
C GLY A 103 -5.90 2.43 6.79
N LEU A 104 -5.54 3.69 6.95
CA LEU A 104 -4.68 4.35 5.98
C LEU A 104 -3.29 3.74 5.97
N GLU A 105 -2.78 3.43 7.15
CA GLU A 105 -1.47 2.80 7.26
C GLU A 105 -1.46 1.44 6.56
N LYS A 106 -2.50 0.65 6.77
CA LYS A 106 -2.62 -0.65 6.12
C LYS A 106 -2.73 -0.49 4.61
N THR A 107 -3.49 0.50 4.17
CA THR A 107 -3.64 0.77 2.75
C THR A 107 -2.32 1.12 2.10
N LEU A 108 -1.56 2.00 2.73
CA LEU A 108 -0.28 2.42 2.19
C LEU A 108 0.72 1.26 2.18
N THR A 109 0.69 0.43 3.20
CA THR A 109 1.56 -0.75 3.22
C THR A 109 1.22 -1.71 2.09
N SER A 110 -0.06 -1.94 1.87
CA SER A 110 -0.51 -2.82 0.80
C SER A 110 -0.13 -2.24 -0.57
N LEU A 111 -0.34 -0.95 -0.74
CA LEU A 111 0.01 -0.28 -1.99
C LEU A 111 1.50 -0.34 -2.24
N ALA A 112 2.28 -0.06 -1.22
CA ALA A 112 3.74 -0.11 -1.35
C ALA A 112 4.20 -1.51 -1.75
N GLY A 113 3.60 -2.52 -1.15
CA GLY A 113 3.94 -3.89 -1.49
C GLY A 113 3.68 -4.21 -2.94
N LYS A 114 2.52 -3.78 -3.46
CA LYS A 114 2.20 -3.99 -4.86
C LYS A 114 3.17 -3.29 -5.79
N LEU A 115 3.52 -2.07 -5.45
CA LEU A 115 4.42 -1.29 -6.29
C LEU A 115 5.83 -1.87 -6.29
N VAL A 116 6.32 -2.26 -5.14
CA VAL A 116 7.66 -2.83 -5.03
C VAL A 116 7.72 -4.15 -5.78
N GLN A 117 6.70 -4.97 -5.62
CA GLN A 117 6.68 -6.26 -6.30
C GLN A 117 6.69 -6.09 -7.82
N ALA A 118 5.91 -5.15 -8.33
CA ALA A 118 5.87 -4.89 -9.76
C ALA A 118 7.22 -4.41 -10.26
N GLU A 119 7.92 -3.63 -9.45
CA GLU A 119 9.19 -3.06 -9.87
C GLU A 119 10.31 -4.10 -9.91
N VAL A 120 10.30 -5.06 -8.99
CA VAL A 120 11.36 -6.05 -8.95
C VAL A 120 11.11 -7.24 -9.86
N GLU A 121 9.93 -7.34 -10.42
CA GLU A 121 9.65 -8.36 -11.40
C GLU A 121 10.08 -7.93 -12.78
#